data_8cce406255f72d02f5fa0c0036c63e4e
#
_entry.id   8cce406255f72d02f5fa0c0036c63e4e
#
_cell.length_a   1.000
_cell.length_b   1.000
_cell.length_c   1.000
_cell.angle_alpha   90.00
_cell.angle_beta   90.00
_cell.angle_gamma   90.00
#
_symmetry.space_group_name_H-M   'P 1'
#
loop_
_entity.id
_entity.type
_entity.pdbx_description
1 polymer ?
#
loop_
_entity_poly.entity_id
_entity_poly.type
_entity_poly.pdbx_seq_one_letter_code
_entity_poly.pdbx_strand_id
1 'polypeptide(L)'
;MQSKSRAIKALDYAMSGTTSSGVCESFVEALGLKVLFAALMGKVCIVVDARSASLFPFKSNKKHKMHAASPASASEDITHILGIISSLFTHLASDSRGRVRLLAKFVEGDYEKVDRLIELRDAAQSRLRMTDLELDADRQVCSHFCMSTTC
;
A
#
# COMPACT_ATOMS: atom_id res chain seq x y z
N MET A 1 -8.48 -15.44 -1.70
CA MET A 1 -7.88 -14.15 -1.35
C MET A 1 -6.55 -13.83 -2.04
N GLN A 2 -5.84 -14.82 -2.57
CA GLN A 2 -4.59 -14.62 -3.33
C GLN A 2 -4.76 -13.77 -4.61
N SER A 3 -5.95 -13.70 -5.21
CA SER A 3 -6.17 -12.93 -6.44
C SER A 3 -6.03 -11.42 -6.24
N LYS A 4 -6.43 -10.88 -5.08
CA LYS A 4 -6.31 -9.45 -4.76
C LYS A 4 -4.86 -9.02 -4.62
N SER A 5 -4.07 -9.72 -3.81
CA SER A 5 -2.63 -9.44 -3.65
C SER A 5 -1.88 -9.54 -4.98
N ARG A 6 -2.19 -10.55 -5.79
CA ARG A 6 -1.60 -10.69 -7.13
C ARG A 6 -1.99 -9.53 -8.06
N ALA A 7 -3.22 -9.05 -7.99
CA ALA A 7 -3.67 -7.92 -8.79
C ALA A 7 -2.98 -6.62 -8.38
N ILE A 8 -2.83 -6.35 -7.08
CA ILE A 8 -2.10 -5.18 -6.57
C ILE A 8 -0.64 -5.23 -7.02
N LYS A 9 0.01 -6.39 -6.88
CA LYS A 9 1.39 -6.61 -7.32
C LYS A 9 1.57 -6.41 -8.82
N ALA A 10 0.70 -6.98 -9.64
CA ALA A 10 0.74 -6.81 -11.08
C ALA A 10 0.55 -5.35 -11.50
N LEU A 11 -0.35 -4.63 -10.82
CA LEU A 11 -0.61 -3.23 -11.06
C LEU A 11 0.59 -2.35 -10.70
N ASP A 12 1.23 -2.61 -9.56
CA ASP A 12 2.46 -1.92 -9.16
C ASP A 12 3.56 -2.06 -10.22
N TYR A 13 3.83 -3.27 -10.70
CA TYR A 13 4.78 -3.50 -11.78
C TYR A 13 4.40 -2.80 -13.09
N ALA A 14 3.12 -2.80 -13.45
CA ALA A 14 2.65 -2.12 -14.66
C ALA A 14 2.81 -0.60 -14.59
N MET A 15 2.76 -0.02 -13.40
CA MET A 15 2.83 1.42 -13.18
C MET A 15 4.25 1.92 -12.85
N SER A 16 5.19 1.04 -12.55
CA SER A 16 6.58 1.39 -12.21
C SER A 16 7.50 1.58 -13.42
N GLY A 17 7.02 1.32 -14.65
CA GLY A 17 7.80 1.45 -15.87
C GLY A 17 8.07 2.90 -16.29
N THR A 18 9.10 3.14 -17.08
CA THR A 18 9.48 4.47 -17.59
C THR A 18 8.42 5.10 -18.51
N THR A 19 7.54 4.29 -19.10
CA THR A 19 6.47 4.71 -20.03
C THR A 19 5.07 4.63 -19.38
N SER A 20 4.98 4.63 -18.05
CA SER A 20 3.75 4.33 -17.32
C SER A 20 2.75 5.50 -17.24
N SER A 21 3.05 6.67 -17.81
CA SER A 21 2.14 7.83 -17.74
C SER A 21 0.73 7.49 -18.23
N GLY A 22 0.60 6.84 -19.40
CA GLY A 22 -0.70 6.44 -19.92
C GLY A 22 -1.41 5.39 -19.06
N VAL A 23 -0.67 4.49 -18.41
CA VAL A 23 -1.23 3.51 -17.47
C VAL A 23 -1.75 4.20 -16.22
N CYS A 24 -0.99 5.17 -15.69
CA CYS A 24 -1.39 5.97 -14.54
C CYS A 24 -2.65 6.81 -14.82
N GLU A 25 -2.74 7.44 -15.99
CA GLU A 25 -3.92 8.19 -16.41
C GLU A 25 -5.14 7.26 -16.54
N SER A 26 -5.01 6.15 -17.26
CA SER A 26 -6.08 5.15 -17.41
C SER A 26 -6.55 4.59 -16.06
N PHE A 27 -5.64 4.38 -15.12
CA PHE A 27 -5.97 3.93 -13.77
C PHE A 27 -6.84 4.95 -13.02
N VAL A 28 -6.50 6.24 -13.12
CA VAL A 28 -7.29 7.32 -12.48
C VAL A 28 -8.65 7.47 -13.17
N GLU A 29 -8.74 7.35 -14.49
CA GLU A 29 -9.98 7.40 -15.25
C GLU A 29 -10.91 6.23 -14.92
N ALA A 30 -10.35 5.05 -14.76
CA ALA A 30 -11.08 3.84 -14.33
C ALA A 30 -11.51 3.86 -12.85
N LEU A 31 -11.41 5.01 -12.16
CA LEU A 31 -11.76 5.18 -10.75
C LEU A 31 -10.92 4.33 -9.79
N GLY A 32 -9.72 3.91 -10.18
CA GLY A 32 -8.81 3.09 -9.40
C GLY A 32 -8.41 3.71 -8.06
N LEU A 33 -8.36 5.05 -7.96
CA LEU A 33 -8.03 5.76 -6.71
C LEU A 33 -8.95 5.38 -5.55
N LYS A 34 -10.25 5.17 -5.78
CA LYS A 34 -11.19 4.78 -4.72
C LYS A 34 -10.82 3.44 -4.12
N VAL A 35 -10.49 2.47 -4.95
CA VAL A 35 -10.13 1.11 -4.53
C VAL A 35 -8.76 1.11 -3.85
N LEU A 36 -7.80 1.85 -4.41
CA LEU A 36 -6.44 1.99 -3.88
C LEU A 36 -6.45 2.54 -2.45
N PHE A 37 -7.12 3.68 -2.24
CA PHE A 37 -7.20 4.30 -0.91
C PHE A 37 -8.06 3.50 0.07
N ALA A 38 -9.10 2.80 -0.37
CA ALA A 38 -9.83 1.87 0.48
C ALA A 38 -8.95 0.71 0.94
N ALA A 39 -8.06 0.21 0.07
CA ALA A 39 -7.08 -0.81 0.42
C ALA A 39 -6.01 -0.29 1.39
N LEU A 40 -5.49 0.94 1.18
CA LEU A 40 -4.53 1.61 2.07
C LEU A 40 -5.09 1.76 3.48
N MET A 41 -6.37 2.13 3.61
CA MET A 41 -7.07 2.31 4.88
C MET A 41 -7.52 1.00 5.52
N GLY A 42 -7.22 -0.14 4.91
CA GLY A 42 -7.70 -1.45 5.40
C GLY A 42 -9.22 -1.63 5.29
N LYS A 43 -9.92 -0.67 4.68
CA LYS A 43 -11.36 -0.77 4.40
C LYS A 43 -11.53 -1.65 3.16
N VAL A 44 -11.68 -2.96 3.35
CA VAL A 44 -11.94 -3.89 2.25
C VAL A 44 -13.35 -3.65 1.73
N CYS A 45 -13.49 -2.68 0.84
CA CYS A 45 -14.68 -2.61 -0.02
C CYS A 45 -14.54 -3.72 -1.08
N ILE A 46 -15.31 -4.77 -0.93
CA ILE A 46 -15.63 -5.67 -2.05
C ILE A 46 -16.48 -4.83 -3.01
N VAL A 47 -15.85 -4.15 -3.94
CA VAL A 47 -16.56 -3.59 -5.09
C VAL A 47 -16.68 -4.71 -6.09
N VAL A 48 -17.71 -5.52 -5.92
CA VAL A 48 -18.21 -6.39 -6.97
C VAL A 48 -19.02 -5.48 -7.89
N ASP A 49 -18.59 -5.41 -9.15
CA ASP A 49 -19.30 -4.90 -10.30
C ASP A 49 -19.93 -3.50 -10.26
N ALA A 50 -19.21 -2.55 -10.85
CA ALA A 50 -19.74 -1.27 -11.30
C ALA A 50 -20.80 -1.39 -12.45
N ARG A 51 -21.31 -2.56 -12.73
CA ARG A 51 -22.34 -2.82 -13.76
C ARG A 51 -23.71 -3.15 -13.21
N SER A 52 -23.90 -3.17 -11.89
CA SER A 52 -25.21 -3.48 -11.28
C SER A 52 -25.57 -2.49 -10.19
N ALA A 53 -25.43 -1.18 -10.47
CA ALA A 53 -26.05 -0.14 -9.68
C ALA A 53 -27.53 0.01 -10.13
N SER A 54 -28.31 -1.04 -9.97
CA SER A 54 -29.77 -0.97 -10.10
C SER A 54 -30.38 -1.49 -8.81
N LEU A 55 -30.96 -0.51 -8.08
CA LEU A 55 -32.17 -0.68 -7.27
C LEU A 55 -32.29 -1.97 -6.43
N PHE A 56 -31.64 -2.02 -5.23
CA PHE A 56 -32.32 -2.62 -4.09
C PHE A 56 -31.51 -2.40 -2.81
N PRO A 57 -32.09 -1.85 -1.73
CA PRO A 57 -31.45 -1.75 -0.41
C PRO A 57 -31.52 -3.12 0.27
N PHE A 58 -30.49 -3.95 0.07
CA PHE A 58 -30.42 -5.21 0.79
C PHE A 58 -29.65 -5.02 2.11
N LYS A 59 -30.39 -4.93 3.21
CA LYS A 59 -29.90 -5.18 4.57
C LYS A 59 -29.44 -6.63 4.65
N SER A 60 -28.17 -6.91 4.56
CA SER A 60 -27.65 -8.23 4.90
C SER A 60 -26.78 -8.17 6.13
N ASN A 61 -27.39 -8.52 7.26
CA ASN A 61 -26.74 -8.94 8.49
C ASN A 61 -26.14 -10.33 8.27
N LYS A 62 -24.94 -10.43 7.72
CA LYS A 62 -24.14 -11.65 7.75
C LYS A 62 -22.74 -11.32 8.24
N LYS A 63 -22.48 -11.70 9.49
CA LYS A 63 -21.13 -11.87 10.04
C LYS A 63 -20.40 -12.95 9.23
N HIS A 64 -19.79 -12.57 8.10
CA HIS A 64 -18.80 -13.42 7.46
C HIS A 64 -17.52 -13.32 8.27
N LYS A 65 -17.15 -14.41 8.91
CA LYS A 65 -15.82 -14.64 9.48
C LYS A 65 -14.80 -14.46 8.33
N MET A 66 -14.17 -13.29 8.27
CA MET A 66 -13.11 -13.02 7.31
C MET A 66 -11.89 -13.83 7.74
N HIS A 67 -11.43 -14.73 6.87
CA HIS A 67 -10.10 -15.31 6.98
C HIS A 67 -9.11 -14.14 6.89
N ALA A 68 -8.50 -13.80 8.01
CA ALA A 68 -7.44 -12.82 8.06
C ALA A 68 -6.30 -13.26 7.13
N ALA A 69 -5.89 -12.37 6.22
CA ALA A 69 -4.66 -12.55 5.48
C ALA A 69 -3.52 -12.70 6.49
N SER A 70 -2.53 -13.53 6.19
CA SER A 70 -1.36 -13.65 7.05
C SER A 70 -0.70 -12.27 7.22
N PRO A 71 -0.14 -11.93 8.38
CA PRO A 71 0.49 -10.62 8.62
C PRO A 71 1.54 -10.27 7.57
N ALA A 72 2.28 -11.25 7.07
CA ALA A 72 3.28 -11.08 6.02
C ALA A 72 2.65 -10.65 4.67
N SER A 73 1.53 -11.27 4.26
CA SER A 73 0.82 -10.90 3.03
C SER A 73 0.23 -9.50 3.10
N ALA A 74 -0.30 -9.08 4.25
CA ALA A 74 -0.83 -7.75 4.45
C ALA A 74 0.27 -6.67 4.37
N SER A 75 1.46 -6.94 4.88
CA SER A 75 2.61 -6.04 4.79
C SER A 75 3.12 -5.90 3.35
N GLU A 76 3.15 -7.00 2.58
CA GLU A 76 3.52 -6.99 1.16
C GLU A 76 2.53 -6.18 0.34
N ASP A 77 1.23 -6.36 0.56
CA ASP A 77 0.17 -5.60 -0.12
C ASP A 77 0.34 -4.09 0.12
N ILE A 78 0.62 -3.66 1.34
CA ILE A 78 0.87 -2.25 1.67
C ILE A 78 2.07 -1.70 0.92
N THR A 79 3.17 -2.45 0.82
CA THR A 79 4.36 -2.05 0.07
C THR A 79 4.03 -1.78 -1.40
N HIS A 80 3.28 -2.67 -2.05
CA HIS A 80 2.84 -2.47 -3.43
C HIS A 80 1.85 -1.30 -3.58
N ILE A 81 0.95 -1.08 -2.62
CA ILE A 81 0.04 0.08 -2.62
C ILE A 81 0.83 1.39 -2.55
N LEU A 82 1.87 1.45 -1.71
CA LEU A 82 2.76 2.61 -1.62
C LEU A 82 3.55 2.82 -2.92
N GLY A 83 4.01 1.73 -3.58
CA GLY A 83 4.64 1.77 -4.89
C GLY A 83 3.71 2.39 -5.95
N ILE A 84 2.45 1.96 -6.01
CA ILE A 84 1.45 2.53 -6.91
C ILE A 84 1.23 4.02 -6.64
N ILE A 85 1.11 4.44 -5.39
CA ILE A 85 0.94 5.85 -5.01
C ILE A 85 2.16 6.67 -5.47
N SER A 86 3.37 6.16 -5.24
CA SER A 86 4.61 6.80 -5.68
C SER A 86 4.66 6.95 -7.21
N SER A 87 4.30 5.89 -7.95
CA SER A 87 4.25 5.92 -9.42
C SER A 87 3.23 6.93 -9.94
N LEU A 88 2.06 7.05 -9.30
CA LEU A 88 1.07 8.08 -9.64
C LEU A 88 1.63 9.49 -9.44
N PHE A 89 2.38 9.73 -8.35
CA PHE A 89 3.02 11.02 -8.12
C PHE A 89 4.17 11.31 -9.10
N THR A 90 4.84 10.31 -9.58
CA THR A 90 5.98 10.45 -10.51
C THR A 90 5.51 10.63 -11.95
N HIS A 91 4.51 9.88 -12.40
CA HIS A 91 4.16 9.77 -13.82
C HIS A 91 2.95 10.62 -14.25
N LEU A 92 2.11 11.08 -13.31
CA LEU A 92 1.05 12.02 -13.66
C LEU A 92 1.62 13.44 -13.80
N ALA A 93 1.36 14.10 -14.91
CA ALA A 93 1.78 15.49 -15.11
C ALA A 93 1.19 16.41 -14.03
N SER A 94 1.93 17.43 -13.62
CA SER A 94 1.58 18.31 -12.49
C SER A 94 0.26 19.04 -12.66
N ASP A 95 -0.09 19.39 -13.91
CA ASP A 95 -1.30 20.09 -14.31
C ASP A 95 -2.41 19.17 -14.84
N SER A 96 -2.17 17.84 -14.84
CA SER A 96 -3.16 16.88 -15.31
C SER A 96 -4.36 16.78 -14.37
N ARG A 97 -5.53 16.54 -14.96
CA ARG A 97 -6.76 16.25 -14.19
C ARG A 97 -6.60 15.04 -13.26
N GLY A 98 -5.78 14.07 -13.67
CA GLY A 98 -5.45 12.90 -12.85
C GLY A 98 -4.72 13.28 -11.57
N ARG A 99 -3.75 14.18 -11.67
CA ARG A 99 -2.99 14.69 -10.53
C ARG A 99 -3.87 15.45 -9.54
N VAL A 100 -4.75 16.31 -10.04
CA VAL A 100 -5.70 17.05 -9.19
C VAL A 100 -6.63 16.09 -8.44
N ARG A 101 -7.14 15.04 -9.12
CA ARG A 101 -7.98 14.01 -8.47
C ARG A 101 -7.22 13.21 -7.41
N LEU A 102 -5.94 12.91 -7.67
CA LEU A 102 -5.07 12.24 -6.69
C LEU A 102 -4.90 13.09 -5.44
N LEU A 103 -4.56 14.38 -5.60
CA LEU A 103 -4.39 15.32 -4.48
C LEU A 103 -5.69 15.52 -3.70
N ALA A 104 -6.83 15.66 -4.40
CA ALA A 104 -8.13 15.75 -3.75
C ALA A 104 -8.44 14.56 -2.84
N LYS A 105 -7.97 13.35 -3.20
CA LYS A 105 -8.12 12.17 -2.34
C LYS A 105 -7.36 12.24 -1.03
N PHE A 106 -6.24 12.95 -0.98
CA PHE A 106 -5.49 13.15 0.27
C PHE A 106 -6.12 14.20 1.19
N VAL A 107 -6.75 15.21 0.61
CA VAL A 107 -7.44 16.26 1.39
C VAL A 107 -8.80 15.77 1.91
N GLU A 108 -9.44 14.83 1.19
CA GLU A 108 -10.74 14.27 1.54
C GLU A 108 -10.69 13.53 2.88
N GLY A 109 -11.68 13.77 3.76
CA GLY A 109 -11.79 13.08 5.05
C GLY A 109 -10.79 13.59 6.08
N ASP A 110 -10.58 14.90 6.14
CA ASP A 110 -9.72 15.55 7.14
C ASP A 110 -8.30 14.98 7.20
N TYR A 111 -7.72 14.73 6.02
CA TYR A 111 -6.35 14.20 5.83
C TYR A 111 -6.10 12.79 6.40
N GLU A 112 -7.14 12.01 6.74
CA GLU A 112 -6.99 10.64 7.30
C GLU A 112 -6.01 9.75 6.54
N LYS A 113 -5.86 9.97 5.22
CA LYS A 113 -4.96 9.21 4.36
C LYS A 113 -3.50 9.64 4.52
N VAL A 114 -3.28 10.92 4.82
CA VAL A 114 -1.94 11.45 5.14
C VAL A 114 -1.50 10.92 6.50
N ASP A 115 -2.38 10.95 7.50
CA ASP A 115 -2.12 10.39 8.83
C ASP A 115 -1.75 8.91 8.73
N ARG A 116 -2.49 8.16 7.89
CA ARG A 116 -2.18 6.75 7.63
C ARG A 116 -0.80 6.54 7.03
N LEU A 117 -0.35 7.40 6.11
CA LEU A 117 1.01 7.33 5.55
C LEU A 117 2.08 7.64 6.61
N ILE A 118 1.80 8.59 7.49
CA ILE A 118 2.69 8.93 8.61
C ILE A 118 2.82 7.74 9.56
N GLU A 119 1.72 7.10 9.95
CA GLU A 119 1.74 5.88 10.77
C GLU A 119 2.58 4.76 10.13
N LEU A 120 2.40 4.52 8.84
CA LEU A 120 3.15 3.50 8.10
C LEU A 120 4.65 3.82 8.05
N ARG A 121 5.01 5.09 7.85
CA ARG A 121 6.40 5.57 7.91
C ARG A 121 7.02 5.32 9.29
N ASP A 122 6.32 5.72 10.34
CA ASP A 122 6.82 5.62 11.71
C ASP A 122 6.98 4.15 12.15
N ALA A 123 6.04 3.29 11.74
CA ALA A 123 6.15 1.85 11.95
C ALA A 123 7.31 1.22 11.17
N ALA A 124 7.58 1.68 9.94
CA ALA A 124 8.73 1.22 9.16
C ALA A 124 10.04 1.69 9.77
N GLN A 125 10.12 2.94 10.20
CA GLN A 125 11.30 3.50 10.84
C GLN A 125 11.61 2.82 12.19
N SER A 126 10.60 2.48 12.96
CA SER A 126 10.76 1.72 14.20
C SER A 126 11.33 0.32 13.95
N ARG A 127 10.86 -0.36 12.90
CA ARG A 127 11.41 -1.66 12.51
C ARG A 127 12.86 -1.56 12.07
N LEU A 128 13.22 -0.57 11.28
CA LEU A 128 14.62 -0.34 10.88
C LEU A 128 15.53 -0.14 12.09
N ARG A 129 15.13 0.70 13.06
CA ARG A 129 15.89 0.91 14.29
C ARG A 129 16.11 -0.36 15.09
N MET A 130 15.09 -1.23 15.18
CA MET A 130 15.21 -2.51 15.86
C MET A 130 16.20 -3.43 15.14
N THR A 131 16.13 -3.51 13.82
CA THR A 131 17.06 -4.31 13.02
C THR A 131 18.49 -3.79 13.12
N ASP A 132 18.70 -2.48 13.13
CA ASP A 132 20.03 -1.88 13.30
C ASP A 132 20.63 -2.23 14.68
N LEU A 133 19.82 -2.18 15.74
CA LEU A 133 20.26 -2.59 17.09
C LEU A 133 20.61 -4.08 17.16
N GLU A 134 19.85 -4.95 16.50
CA GLU A 134 20.14 -6.39 16.41
C GLU A 134 21.46 -6.63 15.67
N LEU A 135 21.69 -5.97 14.54
CA LEU A 135 22.92 -6.06 13.76
C LEU A 135 24.15 -5.56 14.53
N ASP A 136 24.02 -4.48 15.30
CA ASP A 136 25.10 -3.97 16.11
C ASP A 136 25.43 -4.91 17.28
N ALA A 137 24.42 -5.54 17.90
CA ALA A 137 24.62 -6.55 18.92
C ALA A 137 25.38 -7.77 18.37
N ASP A 138 25.00 -8.28 17.20
CA ASP A 138 25.68 -9.39 16.52
C ASP A 138 27.12 -9.05 16.16
N ARG A 139 27.38 -7.81 15.70
CA ARG A 139 28.73 -7.33 15.39
C ARG A 139 29.62 -7.29 16.63
N GLN A 140 29.08 -6.89 17.78
CA GLN A 140 29.81 -6.88 19.04
C GLN A 140 30.16 -8.29 19.52
N VAL A 141 29.24 -9.25 19.39
CA VAL A 141 29.50 -10.65 19.74
C VAL A 141 30.61 -11.24 18.87
N CYS A 142 30.58 -11.01 17.54
CA CYS A 142 31.61 -11.47 16.63
C CYS A 142 32.99 -10.87 16.95
N SER A 143 33.07 -9.58 17.29
CA SER A 143 34.32 -8.93 17.65
C SER A 143 34.93 -9.49 18.94
N HIS A 144 34.10 -9.81 19.91
CA HIS A 144 34.53 -10.42 21.19
C HIS A 144 35.03 -11.85 21.00
N PHE A 145 34.41 -12.62 20.11
CA PHE A 145 34.83 -13.99 19.81
C PHE A 145 36.15 -14.05 19.06
N CYS A 146 36.38 -13.09 18.14
CA CYS A 146 37.63 -13.02 17.39
C CYS A 146 38.83 -12.67 18.27
N MET A 147 38.65 -11.87 19.32
CA MET A 147 39.71 -11.53 20.28
C MET A 147 40.06 -12.66 21.25
N SER A 148 39.13 -13.59 21.48
CA SER A 148 39.37 -14.72 22.40
C SER A 148 40.08 -15.91 21.75
N THR A 149 40.27 -15.93 20.45
CA THR A 149 40.87 -17.06 19.71
C THR A 149 42.32 -16.81 19.30
N THR A 150 42.91 -15.69 19.69
CA THR A 150 44.31 -15.34 19.40
C THR A 150 45.08 -15.36 20.73
N CYS A 151 45.29 -16.54 21.30
CA CYS A 151 46.29 -16.80 22.35
C CYS A 151 46.97 -18.14 22.05
#